data_fa1c7d95dfbc1974c5edee35d1204824
#
_entry.id   fa1c7d95dfbc1974c5edee35d1204824
#
_cell.length_a   1.000
_cell.length_b   1.000
_cell.length_c   1.000
_cell.angle_alpha   90.00
_cell.angle_beta   90.00
_cell.angle_gamma   90.00
#
_symmetry.space_group_name_H-M   'P 1'
#
loop_
_entity.id
_entity.type
_entity.pdbx_description
1 polymer ?
#
loop_
_entity_poly.entity_id
_entity_poly.type
_entity_poly.pdbx_seq_one_letter_code
_entity_poly.pdbx_strand_id
1 'polypeptide(L)'
;MTRPRIVDPGATLALSRRTTRRHFLLNPDEARQMEQVYWYCLAYAAKLHGVLVHAACLMSTHSHEVITDVRGEYPKFLQTFHRYLALCTKAYRGWPEEVFNKDSSGAHALLTPEATIEAIAYLIANPVEAGAVRYAKDWPGAHTLPAHVGTRVIRVKRPRHYFDPNN
;
A
#
# COMPACT_ATOMS: atom_id res chain seq x y z
N MET A 1 21.33 6.42 12.44
CA MET A 1 20.48 5.81 13.49
C MET A 1 19.02 6.04 13.12
N THR A 2 18.24 4.98 12.97
CA THR A 2 16.79 5.08 12.77
C THR A 2 16.16 5.52 14.09
N ARG A 3 15.39 6.62 14.08
CA ARG A 3 14.65 7.05 15.29
C ARG A 3 13.64 5.97 15.69
N PRO A 4 13.46 5.68 17.00
CA PRO A 4 12.42 4.77 17.44
C PRO A 4 11.06 5.29 16.98
N ARG A 5 10.21 4.36 16.51
CA ARG A 5 8.83 4.69 16.10
C ARG A 5 7.96 4.75 17.34
N ILE A 6 7.17 5.81 17.45
CA ILE A 6 6.09 5.84 18.44
C ILE A 6 5.00 4.90 17.93
N VAL A 7 4.60 3.95 18.76
CA VAL A 7 3.56 2.96 18.47
C VAL A 7 2.48 3.13 19.53
N ASP A 8 1.30 3.54 19.05
CA ASP A 8 0.15 3.78 19.90
C ASP A 8 -1.04 2.93 19.39
N PRO A 9 -1.49 1.94 20.17
CA PRO A 9 -2.66 1.14 19.78
C PRO A 9 -3.89 2.02 19.55
N GLY A 10 -4.59 1.78 18.46
CA GLY A 10 -5.74 2.58 18.04
C GLY A 10 -5.38 3.80 17.19
N ALA A 11 -4.10 4.11 16.99
CA ALA A 11 -3.68 5.24 16.17
C ALA A 11 -4.07 5.06 14.71
N THR A 12 -4.58 6.13 14.09
CA THR A 12 -4.79 6.21 12.65
C THR A 12 -3.55 6.83 11.99
N LEU A 13 -3.08 6.21 10.91
CA LEU A 13 -1.80 6.54 10.29
C LEU A 13 -1.97 6.71 8.77
N ALA A 14 -1.33 7.72 8.21
CA ALA A 14 -1.04 7.81 6.79
C ALA A 14 0.34 7.22 6.53
N LEU A 15 0.39 6.22 5.66
CA LEU A 15 1.59 5.50 5.30
C LEU A 15 1.99 5.80 3.87
N SER A 16 3.29 5.75 3.58
CA SER A 16 3.81 5.82 2.21
C SER A 16 5.07 4.99 2.04
N ARG A 17 5.23 4.41 0.86
CA ARG A 17 6.44 3.67 0.50
C ARG A 17 6.82 3.90 -0.95
N ARG A 18 8.08 4.25 -1.20
CA ARG A 18 8.60 4.49 -2.56
C ARG A 18 9.52 3.38 -3.02
N THR A 19 9.47 3.08 -4.31
CA THR A 19 10.42 2.18 -4.95
C THR A 19 11.82 2.79 -4.98
N THR A 20 12.82 1.91 -5.05
CA THR A 20 14.21 2.34 -5.20
C THR A 20 14.37 3.20 -6.45
N ARG A 21 15.08 4.32 -6.33
CA ARG A 21 15.34 5.29 -7.41
C ARG A 21 14.08 5.68 -8.20
N ARG A 22 12.88 5.54 -7.62
CA ARG A 22 11.57 5.78 -8.26
C ARG A 22 11.35 4.96 -9.56
N HIS A 23 11.89 3.76 -9.63
CA HIS A 23 11.59 2.86 -10.74
C HIS A 23 10.11 2.51 -10.81
N PHE A 24 9.57 2.41 -12.03
CA PHE A 24 8.16 2.09 -12.30
C PHE A 24 7.84 0.60 -12.06
N LEU A 25 8.27 0.05 -10.92
CA LEU A 25 8.12 -1.37 -10.60
C LEU A 25 6.69 -1.78 -10.25
N LEU A 26 5.89 -0.80 -9.81
CA LEU A 26 4.51 -1.03 -9.36
C LEU A 26 3.47 -0.61 -10.42
N ASN A 27 3.91 -0.40 -11.66
CA ASN A 27 3.04 -0.04 -12.76
C ASN A 27 1.85 -0.99 -12.88
N PRO A 28 0.64 -0.45 -13.11
CA PRO A 28 -0.48 -1.26 -13.56
C PRO A 28 -0.13 -2.03 -14.83
N ASP A 29 -0.72 -3.18 -14.99
CA ASP A 29 -0.58 -4.03 -16.18
C ASP A 29 -1.96 -4.48 -16.68
N GLU A 30 -2.05 -4.84 -17.99
CA GLU A 30 -3.31 -5.23 -18.61
C GLU A 30 -3.98 -6.43 -17.94
N ALA A 31 -3.17 -7.37 -17.42
CA ALA A 31 -3.67 -8.54 -16.70
C ALA A 31 -4.05 -8.26 -15.24
N ARG A 32 -3.88 -7.01 -14.76
CA ARG A 32 -4.15 -6.56 -13.39
C ARG A 32 -3.42 -7.39 -12.32
N GLN A 33 -2.27 -7.97 -12.68
CA GLN A 33 -1.50 -8.82 -11.76
C GLN A 33 -0.89 -8.01 -10.61
N MET A 34 -0.33 -6.83 -10.91
CA MET A 34 0.26 -5.98 -9.88
C MET A 34 -0.81 -5.48 -8.90
N GLU A 35 -2.02 -5.17 -9.38
CA GLU A 35 -3.15 -4.83 -8.53
C GLU A 35 -3.53 -5.98 -7.60
N GLN A 36 -3.64 -7.20 -8.13
CA GLN A 36 -3.95 -8.40 -7.35
C GLN A 36 -2.89 -8.69 -6.30
N VAL A 37 -1.61 -8.58 -6.66
CA VAL A 37 -0.47 -8.74 -5.75
C VAL A 37 -0.56 -7.73 -4.61
N TYR A 38 -0.77 -6.46 -4.93
CA TYR A 38 -0.86 -5.40 -3.93
C TYR A 38 -1.98 -5.63 -2.92
N TRP A 39 -3.21 -5.84 -3.41
CA TRP A 39 -4.36 -6.07 -2.54
C TRP A 39 -4.21 -7.33 -1.68
N TYR A 40 -3.62 -8.39 -2.24
CA TYR A 40 -3.37 -9.60 -1.47
C TYR A 40 -2.35 -9.38 -0.35
N CYS A 41 -1.20 -8.78 -0.66
CA CYS A 41 -0.16 -8.50 0.33
C CYS A 41 -0.66 -7.58 1.44
N LEU A 42 -1.42 -6.54 1.07
CA LEU A 42 -2.04 -5.60 2.00
C LEU A 42 -3.04 -6.30 2.92
N ALA A 43 -3.98 -7.06 2.35
CA ALA A 43 -5.01 -7.78 3.11
C ALA A 43 -4.41 -8.86 4.02
N TYR A 44 -3.41 -9.59 3.55
CA TYR A 44 -2.70 -10.60 4.34
C TYR A 44 -2.02 -9.98 5.56
N ALA A 45 -1.24 -8.92 5.36
CA ALA A 45 -0.55 -8.24 6.45
C ALA A 45 -1.53 -7.58 7.43
N ALA A 46 -2.60 -6.94 6.91
CA ALA A 46 -3.62 -6.31 7.74
C ALA A 46 -4.34 -7.34 8.64
N LYS A 47 -4.73 -8.49 8.09
CA LYS A 47 -5.34 -9.58 8.86
C LYS A 47 -4.38 -10.13 9.92
N LEU A 48 -3.11 -10.33 9.57
CA LEU A 48 -2.12 -10.91 10.49
C LEU A 48 -1.86 -10.02 11.70
N HIS A 49 -1.76 -8.71 11.48
CA HIS A 49 -1.38 -7.73 12.51
C HIS A 49 -2.55 -6.94 13.10
N GLY A 50 -3.79 -7.24 12.72
CA GLY A 50 -4.97 -6.56 13.27
C GLY A 50 -5.04 -5.08 12.86
N VAL A 51 -4.74 -4.78 11.60
CA VAL A 51 -4.80 -3.43 11.03
C VAL A 51 -6.09 -3.25 10.24
N LEU A 52 -6.78 -2.13 10.43
CA LEU A 52 -7.91 -1.72 9.62
C LEU A 52 -7.42 -0.83 8.47
N VAL A 53 -7.76 -1.15 7.24
CA VAL A 53 -7.40 -0.36 6.06
C VAL A 53 -8.60 0.48 5.64
N HIS A 54 -8.46 1.81 5.65
CA HIS A 54 -9.52 2.75 5.28
C HIS A 54 -9.47 3.10 3.80
N ALA A 55 -8.27 3.36 3.28
CA ALA A 55 -8.03 3.66 1.88
C ALA A 55 -6.62 3.25 1.47
N ALA A 56 -6.43 2.94 0.19
CA ALA A 56 -5.13 2.59 -0.37
C ALA A 56 -5.04 2.99 -1.85
N CYS A 57 -3.85 3.40 -2.29
CA CYS A 57 -3.54 3.72 -3.67
C CYS A 57 -2.14 3.23 -4.03
N LEU A 58 -2.05 2.43 -5.09
CA LEU A 58 -0.79 1.99 -5.67
C LEU A 58 -0.48 2.80 -6.93
N MET A 59 0.52 3.66 -6.84
CA MET A 59 1.09 4.38 -7.98
C MET A 59 2.24 3.58 -8.60
N SER A 60 2.71 3.98 -9.76
CA SER A 60 3.80 3.29 -10.49
C SER A 60 5.12 3.19 -9.69
N THR A 61 5.39 4.16 -8.82
CA THR A 61 6.67 4.31 -8.10
C THR A 61 6.52 4.29 -6.58
N HIS A 62 5.30 4.26 -6.06
CA HIS A 62 5.04 4.33 -4.62
C HIS A 62 3.63 3.87 -4.28
N SER A 63 3.40 3.61 -3.00
CA SER A 63 2.07 3.35 -2.46
C SER A 63 1.72 4.32 -1.34
N HIS A 64 0.43 4.51 -1.13
CA HIS A 64 -0.16 5.25 -0.02
C HIS A 64 -1.26 4.42 0.61
N GLU A 65 -1.28 4.37 1.94
CA GLU A 65 -2.31 3.69 2.72
C GLU A 65 -2.74 4.59 3.89
N VAL A 66 -4.04 4.60 4.19
CA VAL A 66 -4.59 5.15 5.44
C VAL A 66 -5.14 3.98 6.24
N ILE A 67 -4.62 3.79 7.45
CA ILE A 67 -4.91 2.64 8.30
C ILE A 67 -5.22 3.05 9.74
N THR A 68 -5.88 2.16 10.50
CA THR A 68 -5.88 2.20 11.98
C THR A 68 -5.16 0.98 12.53
N ASP A 69 -4.16 1.21 13.36
CA ASP A 69 -3.37 0.18 14.04
C ASP A 69 -4.04 -0.21 15.36
N VAL A 70 -4.96 -1.17 15.31
CA VAL A 70 -5.76 -1.56 16.48
C VAL A 70 -4.92 -2.12 17.62
N ARG A 71 -3.81 -2.81 17.29
CA ARG A 71 -3.02 -3.58 18.28
C ARG A 71 -1.68 -2.94 18.63
N GLY A 72 -1.28 -1.84 18.00
CA GLY A 72 0.08 -1.31 18.14
C GLY A 72 1.13 -2.14 17.40
N GLU A 73 0.77 -2.74 16.28
CA GLU A 73 1.66 -3.62 15.52
C GLU A 73 1.99 -3.08 14.11
N TYR A 74 1.70 -1.80 13.81
CA TYR A 74 1.94 -1.26 12.47
C TYR A 74 3.40 -1.41 11.97
N PRO A 75 4.45 -1.41 12.80
CA PRO A 75 5.80 -1.66 12.30
C PRO A 75 5.98 -3.08 11.76
N LYS A 76 5.38 -4.09 12.43
CA LYS A 76 5.36 -5.47 11.96
C LYS A 76 4.47 -5.63 10.71
N PHE A 77 3.34 -4.93 10.68
CA PHE A 77 2.48 -4.84 9.50
C PHE A 77 3.26 -4.32 8.30
N LEU A 78 3.96 -3.19 8.43
CA LEU A 78 4.79 -2.61 7.36
C LEU A 78 5.88 -3.57 6.91
N GLN A 79 6.55 -4.26 7.84
CA GLN A 79 7.57 -5.24 7.52
C GLN A 79 7.00 -6.39 6.70
N THR A 80 5.89 -6.97 7.14
CA THR A 80 5.22 -8.08 6.45
C THR A 80 4.71 -7.64 5.07
N PHE A 81 3.98 -6.52 5.01
CA PHE A 81 3.40 -5.99 3.78
C PHE A 81 4.46 -5.69 2.73
N HIS A 82 5.46 -4.88 3.08
CA HIS A 82 6.50 -4.48 2.13
C HIS A 82 7.40 -5.64 1.72
N ARG A 83 7.69 -6.58 2.63
CA ARG A 83 8.47 -7.78 2.31
C ARG A 83 7.77 -8.61 1.22
N TYR A 84 6.50 -8.95 1.42
CA TYR A 84 5.78 -9.76 0.46
C TYR A 84 5.50 -9.02 -0.85
N LEU A 85 5.15 -7.75 -0.78
CA LEU A 85 5.00 -6.92 -1.98
C LEU A 85 6.32 -6.87 -2.79
N ALA A 86 7.47 -6.71 -2.13
CA ALA A 86 8.77 -6.72 -2.80
C ALA A 86 9.08 -8.08 -3.44
N LEU A 87 8.87 -9.18 -2.72
CA LEU A 87 9.13 -10.53 -3.26
C LEU A 87 8.26 -10.84 -4.48
N CYS A 88 6.97 -10.52 -4.40
CA CYS A 88 6.06 -10.71 -5.53
C CYS A 88 6.42 -9.82 -6.73
N THR A 89 6.78 -8.55 -6.46
CA THR A 89 7.21 -7.62 -7.51
C THR A 89 8.48 -8.11 -8.20
N LYS A 90 9.47 -8.58 -7.42
CA LYS A 90 10.70 -9.17 -7.97
C LYS A 90 10.41 -10.36 -8.87
N ALA A 91 9.62 -11.30 -8.39
CA ALA A 91 9.25 -12.49 -9.16
C ALA A 91 8.47 -12.13 -10.43
N TYR A 92 7.49 -11.22 -10.31
CA TYR A 92 6.65 -10.83 -11.44
C TYR A 92 7.38 -10.01 -12.50
N ARG A 93 8.25 -9.07 -12.07
CA ARG A 93 9.00 -8.17 -12.98
C ARG A 93 10.37 -8.72 -13.41
N GLY A 94 10.81 -9.85 -12.86
CA GLY A 94 12.19 -10.34 -13.07
C GLY A 94 13.24 -9.35 -12.53
N TRP A 95 12.91 -8.62 -11.44
CA TRP A 95 13.75 -7.54 -10.93
C TRP A 95 14.82 -8.09 -9.96
N PRO A 96 16.12 -7.92 -10.23
CA PRO A 96 17.18 -8.52 -9.41
C PRO A 96 17.52 -7.72 -8.15
N GLU A 97 17.28 -6.40 -8.15
CA GLU A 97 17.69 -5.50 -7.08
C GLU A 97 16.61 -5.34 -5.99
N GLU A 98 16.89 -4.49 -4.99
CA GLU A 98 15.90 -4.10 -3.98
C GLU A 98 14.75 -3.29 -4.61
N VAL A 99 13.51 -3.67 -4.30
CA VAL A 99 12.32 -2.96 -4.79
C VAL A 99 12.11 -1.65 -4.04
N PHE A 100 12.38 -1.62 -2.74
CA PHE A 100 12.16 -0.45 -1.88
C PHE A 100 13.47 0.02 -1.24
N ASN A 101 13.68 1.32 -1.16
CA ASN A 101 14.77 1.90 -0.40
C ASN A 101 14.60 1.67 1.10
N LYS A 102 15.72 1.53 1.84
CA LYS A 102 15.70 1.33 3.30
C LYS A 102 15.02 2.48 4.05
N ASP A 103 15.19 3.72 3.57
CA ASP A 103 14.76 4.94 4.27
C ASP A 103 13.45 5.56 3.74
N SER A 104 12.75 4.90 2.81
CA SER A 104 11.63 5.50 2.08
C SER A 104 10.25 5.25 2.68
N SER A 105 10.15 4.74 3.91
CA SER A 105 8.86 4.49 4.57
C SER A 105 8.45 5.69 5.42
N GLY A 106 7.41 6.40 5.00
CA GLY A 106 6.72 7.41 5.80
C GLY A 106 5.60 6.78 6.64
N ALA A 107 5.46 7.23 7.89
CA ALA A 107 4.30 6.94 8.73
C ALA A 107 3.99 8.20 9.55
N HIS A 108 2.82 8.77 9.33
CA HIS A 108 2.37 10.01 9.98
C HIS A 108 1.08 9.74 10.73
N ALA A 109 1.04 10.07 12.03
CA ALA A 109 -0.17 9.96 12.83
C ALA A 109 -1.19 11.02 12.40
N LEU A 110 -2.44 10.60 12.23
CA LEU A 110 -3.59 11.44 11.92
C LEU A 110 -4.38 11.62 13.22
N LEU A 111 -4.24 12.81 13.83
CA LEU A 111 -4.70 13.05 15.20
C LEU A 111 -6.18 13.45 15.28
N THR A 112 -6.80 13.78 14.15
CA THR A 112 -8.20 14.20 14.12
C THR A 112 -8.98 13.51 12.98
N PRO A 113 -10.30 13.41 13.07
CA PRO A 113 -11.13 12.90 11.97
C PRO A 113 -10.95 13.69 10.68
N GLU A 114 -10.80 15.01 10.77
CA GLU A 114 -10.60 15.91 9.63
C GLU A 114 -9.28 15.57 8.91
N ALA A 115 -8.18 15.41 9.66
CA ALA A 115 -6.89 15.00 9.11
C ALA A 115 -6.98 13.63 8.39
N THR A 116 -7.79 12.71 8.93
CA THR A 116 -8.04 11.41 8.30
C THR A 116 -8.79 11.55 6.98
N ILE A 117 -9.83 12.39 6.94
CA ILE A 117 -10.61 12.68 5.71
C ILE A 117 -9.70 13.32 4.66
N GLU A 118 -8.89 14.31 5.04
CA GLU A 118 -7.94 14.99 4.15
C GLU A 118 -6.90 14.00 3.59
N ALA A 119 -6.35 13.13 4.41
CA ALA A 119 -5.40 12.10 3.98
C ALA A 119 -6.04 11.12 2.99
N ILE A 120 -7.28 10.70 3.20
CA ILE A 120 -8.03 9.85 2.27
C ILE A 120 -8.31 10.60 0.97
N ALA A 121 -8.75 11.85 1.04
CA ALA A 121 -9.02 12.68 -0.14
C ALA A 121 -7.75 12.87 -0.99
N TYR A 122 -6.62 13.19 -0.36
CA TYR A 122 -5.32 13.29 -1.02
C TYR A 122 -4.93 11.98 -1.71
N LEU A 123 -5.08 10.86 -1.01
CA LEU A 123 -4.78 9.53 -1.56
C LEU A 123 -5.63 9.23 -2.81
N ILE A 124 -6.91 9.58 -2.78
CA ILE A 124 -7.83 9.39 -3.90
C ILE A 124 -7.45 10.30 -5.09
N ALA A 125 -7.03 11.54 -4.83
CA ALA A 125 -6.64 12.50 -5.85
C ALA A 125 -5.25 12.20 -6.46
N ASN A 126 -4.40 11.40 -5.80
CA ASN A 126 -3.00 11.19 -6.15
C ASN A 126 -2.75 10.85 -7.65
N PRO A 127 -3.53 9.96 -8.31
CA PRO A 127 -3.32 9.67 -9.74
C PRO A 127 -3.59 10.87 -10.65
N VAL A 128 -4.51 11.75 -10.26
CA VAL A 128 -4.85 12.96 -11.02
C VAL A 128 -3.80 14.05 -10.79
N GLU A 129 -3.39 14.27 -9.54
CA GLU A 129 -2.33 15.23 -9.20
C GLU A 129 -0.99 14.87 -9.79
N ALA A 130 -0.70 13.57 -9.93
CA ALA A 130 0.48 13.08 -10.64
C ALA A 130 0.38 13.21 -12.16
N GLY A 131 -0.74 13.69 -12.71
CA GLY A 131 -0.96 13.78 -14.15
C GLY A 131 -1.07 12.44 -14.87
N ALA A 132 -1.27 11.34 -14.14
CA ALA A 132 -1.34 10.01 -14.71
C ALA A 132 -2.67 9.74 -15.41
N VAL A 133 -3.76 10.32 -14.92
CA VAL A 133 -5.12 10.21 -15.48
C VAL A 133 -5.87 11.53 -15.29
N ARG A 134 -6.92 11.72 -16.08
CA ARG A 134 -7.80 12.90 -15.96
C ARG A 134 -8.76 12.81 -14.77
N TYR A 135 -9.24 11.61 -14.46
CA TYR A 135 -10.16 11.34 -13.36
C TYR A 135 -9.63 10.17 -12.53
N ALA A 136 -9.76 10.25 -11.20
CA ALA A 136 -9.28 9.23 -10.28
C ALA A 136 -9.82 7.82 -10.59
N LYS A 137 -11.07 7.73 -11.04
CA LYS A 137 -11.72 6.47 -11.44
C LYS A 137 -11.08 5.77 -12.64
N ASP A 138 -10.31 6.51 -13.44
CA ASP A 138 -9.67 5.98 -14.67
C ASP A 138 -8.28 5.40 -14.37
N TRP A 139 -7.80 5.50 -13.12
CA TRP A 139 -6.53 4.89 -12.73
C TRP A 139 -6.64 3.36 -12.76
N PRO A 140 -5.85 2.65 -13.59
CA PRO A 140 -5.97 1.20 -13.76
C PRO A 140 -5.32 0.38 -12.64
N GLY A 141 -4.57 1.01 -11.72
CA GLY A 141 -3.93 0.36 -10.58
C GLY A 141 -4.86 0.16 -9.40
N ALA A 142 -4.33 -0.48 -8.35
CA ALA A 142 -5.05 -0.62 -7.08
C ALA A 142 -5.36 0.75 -6.49
N HIS A 143 -6.64 1.05 -6.30
CA HIS A 143 -7.08 2.37 -5.87
C HIS A 143 -8.44 2.32 -5.17
N THR A 144 -8.53 3.01 -4.04
CA THR A 144 -9.80 3.25 -3.34
C THR A 144 -10.48 4.47 -3.93
N LEU A 145 -11.76 4.33 -4.31
CA LEU A 145 -12.61 5.45 -4.74
C LEU A 145 -13.52 5.90 -3.60
N PRO A 146 -14.09 7.12 -3.63
CA PRO A 146 -15.00 7.63 -2.59
C PRO A 146 -16.13 6.66 -2.27
N ALA A 147 -16.75 6.06 -3.30
CA ALA A 147 -17.83 5.07 -3.12
C ALA A 147 -17.40 3.77 -2.44
N HIS A 148 -16.11 3.52 -2.29
CA HIS A 148 -15.57 2.32 -1.64
C HIS A 148 -15.30 2.53 -0.15
N VAL A 149 -15.14 3.77 0.30
CA VAL A 149 -14.78 4.09 1.69
C VAL A 149 -15.93 3.67 2.63
N GLY A 150 -15.59 2.82 3.60
CA GLY A 150 -16.54 2.33 4.59
C GLY A 150 -17.57 1.30 4.09
N THR A 151 -17.61 0.99 2.80
CA THR A 151 -18.66 0.13 2.22
C THR A 151 -18.13 -1.09 1.48
N ARG A 152 -16.91 -1.03 0.93
CA ARG A 152 -16.39 -2.10 0.09
C ARG A 152 -15.60 -3.13 0.89
N VAL A 153 -15.99 -4.39 0.78
CA VAL A 153 -15.16 -5.54 1.18
C VAL A 153 -14.39 -6.04 -0.03
N ILE A 154 -13.06 -5.99 0.03
CA ILE A 154 -12.20 -6.51 -1.03
C ILE A 154 -11.87 -7.96 -0.70
N ARG A 155 -12.29 -8.89 -1.56
CA ARG A 155 -11.91 -10.30 -1.49
C ARG A 155 -10.83 -10.57 -2.53
N VAL A 156 -9.67 -11.02 -2.08
CA VAL A 156 -8.52 -11.28 -2.95
C VAL A 156 -8.12 -12.75 -2.92
N LYS A 157 -7.78 -13.28 -4.10
CA LYS A 157 -7.17 -14.60 -4.22
C LYS A 157 -5.66 -14.47 -4.15
N ARG A 158 -5.00 -15.50 -3.63
CA ARG A 158 -3.54 -15.58 -3.64
C ARG A 158 -3.03 -15.50 -5.07
N PRO A 159 -2.15 -14.55 -5.42
CA PRO A 159 -1.59 -14.43 -6.75
C PRO A 159 -0.60 -15.58 -7.02
N ARG A 160 -0.43 -15.94 -8.31
CA ARG A 160 0.50 -17.03 -8.69
C ARG A 160 1.96 -16.71 -8.33
N HIS A 161 2.34 -15.44 -8.36
CA HIS A 161 3.69 -14.95 -8.04
C HIS A 161 3.89 -14.64 -6.55
N TYR A 162 2.98 -15.04 -5.67
CA TYR A 162 3.11 -14.76 -4.24
C TYR A 162 4.18 -15.62 -3.56
N PHE A 163 4.28 -16.87 -3.96
CA PHE A 163 5.39 -17.78 -3.65
C PHE A 163 5.65 -18.63 -4.86
N ASP A 164 6.88 -18.70 -5.29
CA ASP A 164 7.32 -19.78 -6.17
C ASP A 164 7.22 -21.09 -5.36
N PRO A 165 6.43 -22.09 -5.82
CA PRO A 165 6.34 -23.36 -5.12
C PRO A 165 7.67 -24.13 -5.08
N ASN A 166 8.68 -23.67 -5.83
CA ASN A 166 10.02 -24.27 -5.89
C ASN A 166 11.06 -23.49 -5.08
N ASN A 167 10.67 -22.43 -4.35
CA ASN A 167 11.53 -21.65 -3.46
C ASN A 167 11.10 -21.80 -2.00
#